data_b90b903d5e5032af6153886219b87591
#
_entry.id   b90b903d5e5032af6153886219b87591
#
_cell.length_a   1.000
_cell.length_b   1.000
_cell.length_c   1.000
_cell.angle_alpha   90.00
_cell.angle_beta   90.00
_cell.angle_gamma   90.00
#
_symmetry.space_group_name_H-M   'P 1'
#
loop_
_entity.id
_entity.type
_entity.pdbx_description
1 polymer ?
#
loop_
_entity_poly.entity_id
_entity_poly.type
_entity_poly.pdbx_seq_one_letter_code
_entity_poly.pdbx_strand_id
1 'polypeptide(L)'
;ANTADVKVSIADQDYTGKQVRPRKFTATLNGNDVSNQFEIVSYGENVEAGVGTVVLKPLDGNKNFTGSNITASFNIVKEKVEATLNVYDSKGFDVTDAYTADVDKDADGNVNGVVHNSQTAFTFDGNEHTFAKALLSNIRKVTDDGVKTTAKESDFEIKYADNITGKKVTAGKENIGYIYAVAKEGTGFAGTKTIVTSDGTIINGVVAYIPFTIKSVEFVAKNVSVKNATYAAGLPVKPEVLIQIGGSTLVEGKDYTLRLIDKDGNTVTPIDVTVGDIYGVEIKGINGYTESGVATFDTDDVDSTAYSRANLTWGVDKKNINDCTVTVKDGVTTVLNGYLPVPATEYTSEKNTDGTYTVKANSTSKNYTGSKTVVADGKAEDEKPDAPMITKVNVTGNQATVILSGDSEGAAGYDYVISTDRDCITNKNYTSVNKNQVQTSTTFKYVQQGTYYAYCHAWKRDENGKKVFSDWSNAYPFVVSAITPDAPIITSVNVSGTTVKVTYKAAANATGYDVVLGTSSKKENGETRPYQYGNHKKLNLKEGTVTATFKKVPKGTWVVGMHAFNRTSEDGKKVFSPWSNLKKATVK
;
A
#
# COMPACT_ATOMS: atom_id res chain seq x y z
N ALA A 1 -47.95 -31.92 -27.92
CA ALA A 1 -46.72 -31.09 -28.12
C ALA A 1 -45.80 -31.29 -26.90
N ASN A 2 -44.50 -31.14 -27.11
CA ASN A 2 -43.53 -31.19 -26.03
C ASN A 2 -43.39 -29.81 -25.40
N THR A 3 -43.36 -29.74 -24.09
CA THR A 3 -43.11 -28.46 -23.36
C THR A 3 -41.76 -27.83 -23.75
N ALA A 4 -40.77 -28.61 -24.16
CA ALA A 4 -39.48 -28.10 -24.66
C ALA A 4 -39.58 -27.23 -25.94
N ASP A 5 -40.67 -27.36 -26.70
CA ASP A 5 -40.88 -26.59 -27.93
C ASP A 5 -41.61 -25.24 -27.68
N VAL A 6 -42.02 -25.01 -26.43
CA VAL A 6 -42.76 -23.80 -26.03
C VAL A 6 -41.76 -22.70 -25.67
N LYS A 7 -41.90 -21.55 -26.35
CA LYS A 7 -41.12 -20.34 -26.00
C LYS A 7 -41.91 -19.50 -25.00
N VAL A 8 -41.29 -19.17 -23.92
CA VAL A 8 -41.88 -18.31 -22.86
C VAL A 8 -41.15 -16.98 -22.80
N SER A 9 -41.88 -15.88 -22.78
CA SER A 9 -41.37 -14.54 -22.54
C SER A 9 -42.10 -13.89 -21.38
N ILE A 10 -41.35 -13.14 -20.57
CA ILE A 10 -41.81 -12.37 -19.42
C ILE A 10 -41.22 -10.98 -19.55
N ALA A 11 -42.05 -9.96 -19.41
CA ALA A 11 -41.58 -8.58 -19.46
C ALA A 11 -40.64 -8.31 -18.31
N ASP A 12 -39.71 -7.38 -18.53
CA ASP A 12 -38.82 -6.90 -17.48
C ASP A 12 -39.64 -6.41 -16.28
N GLN A 13 -39.09 -6.63 -15.09
CA GLN A 13 -39.72 -6.28 -13.82
C GLN A 13 -38.85 -5.27 -13.08
N ASP A 14 -39.49 -4.34 -12.39
CA ASP A 14 -38.77 -3.37 -11.57
C ASP A 14 -38.14 -4.03 -10.34
N TYR A 15 -36.94 -3.62 -10.03
CA TYR A 15 -36.25 -3.99 -8.79
C TYR A 15 -36.96 -3.36 -7.59
N THR A 16 -37.29 -4.14 -6.57
CA THR A 16 -38.01 -3.68 -5.36
C THR A 16 -37.25 -3.92 -4.07
N GLY A 17 -36.06 -4.54 -4.12
CA GLY A 17 -35.33 -5.02 -2.93
C GLY A 17 -36.02 -6.21 -2.24
N LYS A 18 -37.08 -6.72 -2.80
CA LYS A 18 -37.84 -7.89 -2.34
C LYS A 18 -38.00 -8.87 -3.47
N GLN A 19 -38.42 -10.11 -3.13
CA GLN A 19 -38.66 -11.14 -4.14
C GLN A 19 -39.69 -10.67 -5.19
N VAL A 20 -39.27 -10.59 -6.43
CA VAL A 20 -40.09 -10.25 -7.60
C VAL A 20 -40.83 -11.51 -8.08
N ARG A 21 -42.15 -11.41 -8.25
CA ARG A 21 -43.01 -12.51 -8.67
C ARG A 21 -43.89 -12.07 -9.85
N PRO A 22 -43.38 -12.13 -11.09
CA PRO A 22 -44.18 -11.84 -12.28
C PRO A 22 -45.43 -12.73 -12.31
N ARG A 23 -46.56 -12.14 -12.59
CA ARG A 23 -47.83 -12.90 -12.72
C ARG A 23 -48.25 -13.09 -14.19
N LYS A 24 -47.66 -12.32 -15.10
CA LYS A 24 -47.96 -12.37 -16.54
C LYS A 24 -46.78 -12.95 -17.28
N PHE A 25 -47.08 -13.81 -18.21
CA PHE A 25 -46.10 -14.36 -19.17
C PHE A 25 -46.84 -14.58 -20.51
N THR A 26 -46.08 -14.70 -21.57
CA THR A 26 -46.57 -15.15 -22.87
C THR A 26 -45.86 -16.45 -23.23
N ALA A 27 -46.64 -17.50 -23.50
CA ALA A 27 -46.13 -18.78 -23.97
C ALA A 27 -46.60 -19.03 -25.39
N THR A 28 -45.68 -19.33 -26.30
CA THR A 28 -46.00 -19.56 -27.72
C THR A 28 -45.48 -20.91 -28.19
N LEU A 29 -46.26 -21.58 -29.03
CA LEU A 29 -45.89 -22.80 -29.74
C LEU A 29 -46.12 -22.60 -31.25
N ASN A 30 -45.05 -22.66 -32.03
CA ASN A 30 -45.11 -22.42 -33.50
C ASN A 30 -45.81 -21.09 -33.88
N GLY A 31 -45.57 -20.05 -33.04
CA GLY A 31 -46.15 -18.71 -33.25
C GLY A 31 -47.56 -18.51 -32.71
N ASN A 32 -48.24 -19.56 -32.24
CA ASN A 32 -49.57 -19.46 -31.62
C ASN A 32 -49.46 -19.27 -30.11
N ASP A 33 -50.29 -18.39 -29.56
CA ASP A 33 -50.39 -18.16 -28.11
C ASP A 33 -51.04 -19.35 -27.42
N VAL A 34 -50.35 -19.96 -26.46
CA VAL A 34 -50.79 -21.08 -25.65
C VAL A 34 -50.68 -20.76 -24.15
N SER A 35 -50.54 -19.48 -23.78
CA SER A 35 -50.34 -19.02 -22.43
C SER A 35 -51.43 -19.53 -21.44
N ASN A 36 -52.67 -19.63 -21.91
CA ASN A 36 -53.81 -20.12 -21.11
C ASN A 36 -53.74 -21.62 -20.77
N GLN A 37 -52.76 -22.34 -21.29
CA GLN A 37 -52.54 -23.77 -20.98
C GLN A 37 -51.44 -24.03 -19.94
N PHE A 38 -50.86 -22.97 -19.41
CA PHE A 38 -49.76 -23.05 -18.44
C PHE A 38 -50.04 -22.22 -17.21
N GLU A 39 -49.44 -22.64 -16.09
CA GLU A 39 -49.42 -21.89 -14.83
C GLU A 39 -48.00 -21.79 -14.25
N ILE A 40 -47.76 -20.72 -13.47
CA ILE A 40 -46.51 -20.56 -12.74
C ILE A 40 -46.59 -21.34 -11.43
N VAL A 41 -45.67 -22.26 -11.21
CA VAL A 41 -45.62 -23.13 -10.02
C VAL A 41 -44.56 -22.75 -9.01
N SER A 42 -43.48 -22.08 -9.45
CA SER A 42 -42.48 -21.57 -8.53
C SER A 42 -41.67 -20.40 -9.13
N TYR A 43 -40.99 -19.70 -8.23
CA TYR A 43 -40.13 -18.56 -8.56
C TYR A 43 -38.73 -18.85 -8.03
N GLY A 44 -37.69 -18.35 -8.72
CA GLY A 44 -36.35 -18.26 -8.19
C GLY A 44 -36.26 -17.31 -6.99
N GLU A 45 -35.05 -17.06 -6.49
CA GLU A 45 -34.87 -16.09 -5.38
C GLU A 45 -35.28 -14.67 -5.80
N ASN A 46 -35.05 -14.29 -7.06
CA ASN A 46 -35.54 -13.07 -7.73
C ASN A 46 -35.54 -11.81 -6.85
N VAL A 47 -34.50 -11.59 -6.06
CA VAL A 47 -34.37 -10.45 -5.11
C VAL A 47 -33.46 -9.39 -5.68
N GLU A 48 -32.36 -9.82 -6.33
CA GLU A 48 -31.34 -8.91 -6.83
C GLU A 48 -31.65 -8.49 -8.28
N ALA A 49 -31.17 -7.31 -8.67
CA ALA A 49 -31.22 -6.87 -10.06
C ALA A 49 -30.37 -7.81 -10.95
N GLY A 50 -30.90 -8.14 -12.11
CA GLY A 50 -30.30 -9.10 -13.04
C GLY A 50 -31.32 -10.12 -13.53
N VAL A 51 -30.91 -11.37 -13.73
CA VAL A 51 -31.77 -12.41 -14.26
C VAL A 51 -32.56 -13.08 -13.15
N GLY A 52 -33.88 -12.91 -13.21
CA GLY A 52 -34.85 -13.67 -12.40
C GLY A 52 -35.38 -14.88 -13.16
N THR A 53 -35.97 -15.84 -12.46
CA THR A 53 -36.51 -17.06 -13.06
C THR A 53 -37.89 -17.40 -12.51
N VAL A 54 -38.72 -18.03 -13.34
CA VAL A 54 -39.96 -18.68 -12.96
C VAL A 54 -39.99 -20.09 -13.53
N VAL A 55 -40.76 -20.96 -12.91
CA VAL A 55 -41.04 -22.31 -13.40
C VAL A 55 -42.53 -22.42 -13.72
N LEU A 56 -42.82 -22.83 -14.94
CA LEU A 56 -44.18 -23.08 -15.42
C LEU A 56 -44.38 -24.58 -15.63
N LYS A 57 -45.65 -25.02 -15.45
CA LYS A 57 -46.10 -26.34 -15.85
C LYS A 57 -47.40 -26.21 -16.70
N PRO A 58 -47.73 -27.21 -17.50
CA PRO A 58 -49.09 -27.31 -18.08
C PRO A 58 -50.13 -27.37 -16.97
N LEU A 59 -51.30 -26.78 -17.21
CA LEU A 59 -52.45 -26.88 -16.29
C LEU A 59 -52.78 -28.34 -15.99
N ASP A 60 -53.22 -28.62 -14.78
CA ASP A 60 -53.62 -29.97 -14.35
C ASP A 60 -54.75 -30.50 -15.25
N GLY A 61 -54.59 -31.73 -15.74
CA GLY A 61 -55.53 -32.33 -16.68
C GLY A 61 -55.28 -31.93 -18.16
N ASN A 62 -54.31 -31.11 -18.46
CA ASN A 62 -53.98 -30.73 -19.83
C ASN A 62 -53.41 -31.95 -20.60
N LYS A 63 -54.07 -32.32 -21.73
CA LYS A 63 -53.67 -33.43 -22.57
C LYS A 63 -52.87 -32.99 -23.83
N ASN A 64 -52.71 -31.69 -24.02
CA ASN A 64 -52.06 -31.11 -25.20
C ASN A 64 -50.55 -31.08 -25.09
N PHE A 65 -50.03 -31.04 -23.85
CA PHE A 65 -48.59 -30.92 -23.57
C PHE A 65 -48.09 -32.08 -22.73
N THR A 66 -46.90 -32.55 -23.10
CA THR A 66 -46.13 -33.56 -22.36
C THR A 66 -44.70 -33.05 -22.21
N GLY A 67 -43.99 -33.45 -21.17
CA GLY A 67 -42.59 -33.07 -20.89
C GLY A 67 -42.40 -32.48 -19.50
N SER A 68 -41.22 -31.94 -19.27
CA SER A 68 -40.83 -31.35 -18.00
C SER A 68 -41.40 -29.93 -17.85
N ASN A 69 -41.37 -29.39 -16.62
CA ASN A 69 -41.65 -27.99 -16.37
C ASN A 69 -40.69 -27.09 -17.17
N ILE A 70 -41.16 -25.91 -17.56
CA ILE A 70 -40.41 -24.92 -18.33
C ILE A 70 -39.83 -23.93 -17.32
N THR A 71 -38.49 -23.74 -17.35
CA THR A 71 -37.85 -22.63 -16.64
C THR A 71 -37.71 -21.46 -17.63
N ALA A 72 -38.34 -20.33 -17.31
CA ALA A 72 -38.23 -19.11 -18.07
C ALA A 72 -37.52 -18.03 -17.25
N SER A 73 -36.76 -17.17 -17.94
CA SER A 73 -36.03 -16.05 -17.34
C SER A 73 -36.66 -14.70 -17.72
N PHE A 74 -36.43 -13.71 -16.87
CA PHE A 74 -36.80 -12.31 -17.10
C PHE A 74 -35.74 -11.42 -16.44
N ASN A 75 -35.69 -10.12 -16.80
CA ASN A 75 -34.77 -9.19 -16.14
C ASN A 75 -35.47 -8.46 -15.00
N ILE A 76 -34.74 -8.29 -13.90
CA ILE A 76 -35.08 -7.39 -12.79
C ILE A 76 -34.21 -6.15 -12.97
N VAL A 77 -34.80 -5.01 -13.29
CA VAL A 77 -34.10 -3.80 -13.71
C VAL A 77 -34.27 -2.68 -12.71
N LYS A 78 -33.19 -1.92 -12.48
CA LYS A 78 -33.26 -0.67 -11.70
C LYS A 78 -33.62 0.49 -12.63
N GLU A 79 -34.43 1.41 -12.14
CA GLU A 79 -34.75 2.64 -12.87
C GLU A 79 -33.46 3.45 -13.09
N LYS A 80 -33.21 3.82 -14.35
CA LYS A 80 -32.08 4.66 -14.71
C LYS A 80 -32.41 6.11 -14.46
N VAL A 81 -31.59 6.78 -13.64
CA VAL A 81 -31.76 8.17 -13.26
C VAL A 81 -30.49 8.97 -13.44
N GLU A 82 -30.65 10.27 -13.70
CA GLU A 82 -29.59 11.26 -13.67
C GLU A 82 -29.98 12.44 -12.79
N ALA A 83 -29.00 13.21 -12.36
CA ALA A 83 -29.20 14.37 -11.48
C ALA A 83 -28.16 15.43 -11.74
N THR A 84 -28.36 16.62 -11.16
CA THR A 84 -27.38 17.68 -11.04
C THR A 84 -26.75 17.60 -9.65
N LEU A 85 -25.43 17.62 -9.58
CA LEU A 85 -24.66 17.67 -8.33
C LEU A 85 -24.08 19.09 -8.18
N ASN A 86 -24.35 19.74 -7.06
CA ASN A 86 -23.80 21.05 -6.72
C ASN A 86 -22.96 20.92 -5.45
N VAL A 87 -21.85 21.66 -5.39
CA VAL A 87 -20.94 21.69 -4.24
C VAL A 87 -20.82 23.10 -3.66
N TYR A 88 -20.65 23.17 -2.35
CA TYR A 88 -20.67 24.43 -1.60
C TYR A 88 -19.45 24.55 -0.69
N ASP A 89 -18.99 25.79 -0.53
CA ASP A 89 -17.94 26.12 0.42
C ASP A 89 -18.46 26.18 1.88
N SER A 90 -17.56 26.44 2.82
CA SER A 90 -17.89 26.54 4.26
C SER A 90 -18.79 27.71 4.61
N LYS A 91 -18.95 28.69 3.71
CA LYS A 91 -19.84 29.85 3.86
C LYS A 91 -21.20 29.62 3.22
N GLY A 92 -21.37 28.48 2.50
CA GLY A 92 -22.62 28.11 1.85
C GLY A 92 -22.77 28.67 0.44
N PHE A 93 -21.72 29.22 -0.16
CA PHE A 93 -21.74 29.64 -1.56
C PHE A 93 -21.60 28.44 -2.50
N ASP A 94 -22.37 28.41 -3.57
CA ASP A 94 -22.20 27.45 -4.65
C ASP A 94 -20.87 27.71 -5.35
N VAL A 95 -19.99 26.71 -5.35
CA VAL A 95 -18.66 26.80 -5.95
C VAL A 95 -18.47 25.78 -7.09
N THR A 96 -19.57 25.16 -7.54
CA THR A 96 -19.56 24.10 -8.55
C THR A 96 -18.78 24.50 -9.79
N ASP A 97 -19.15 25.62 -10.43
CA ASP A 97 -18.49 26.07 -11.66
C ASP A 97 -17.01 26.45 -11.44
N ALA A 98 -16.68 26.96 -10.25
CA ALA A 98 -15.31 27.36 -9.93
C ALA A 98 -14.36 26.14 -9.81
N TYR A 99 -14.86 25.00 -9.34
CA TYR A 99 -14.06 23.81 -9.11
C TYR A 99 -14.23 22.74 -10.19
N THR A 100 -15.28 22.79 -11.02
CA THR A 100 -15.47 21.80 -12.10
C THR A 100 -14.32 21.89 -13.09
N ALA A 101 -13.63 20.78 -13.29
CA ALA A 101 -12.60 20.64 -14.30
C ALA A 101 -13.19 20.12 -15.61
N ASP A 102 -12.80 20.72 -16.73
CA ASP A 102 -13.10 20.18 -18.06
C ASP A 102 -12.18 19.00 -18.34
N VAL A 103 -12.76 17.92 -18.78
CA VAL A 103 -12.08 16.66 -19.02
C VAL A 103 -12.28 16.22 -20.46
N ASP A 104 -11.19 16.21 -21.24
CA ASP A 104 -11.20 15.63 -22.57
C ASP A 104 -11.38 14.12 -22.50
N LYS A 105 -12.22 13.59 -23.41
CA LYS A 105 -12.48 12.15 -23.52
C LYS A 105 -12.04 11.65 -24.89
N ASP A 106 -11.54 10.42 -24.92
CA ASP A 106 -11.32 9.69 -26.17
C ASP A 106 -12.67 9.22 -26.79
N ALA A 107 -12.58 8.56 -27.94
CA ALA A 107 -13.76 8.01 -28.63
C ALA A 107 -14.54 6.98 -27.78
N ASP A 108 -13.87 6.35 -26.82
CA ASP A 108 -14.42 5.34 -25.90
C ASP A 108 -14.94 5.97 -24.59
N GLY A 109 -14.82 7.30 -24.44
CA GLY A 109 -15.27 8.03 -23.27
C GLY A 109 -14.28 8.03 -22.09
N ASN A 110 -13.06 7.54 -22.25
CA ASN A 110 -12.02 7.60 -21.25
C ASN A 110 -11.39 8.99 -21.18
N VAL A 111 -10.97 9.38 -20.00
CA VAL A 111 -10.34 10.69 -19.77
C VAL A 111 -8.94 10.72 -20.34
N ASN A 112 -8.72 11.51 -21.42
CA ASN A 112 -7.44 11.64 -22.11
C ASN A 112 -6.62 12.87 -21.70
N GLY A 113 -7.26 13.86 -21.11
CA GLY A 113 -6.61 15.12 -20.74
C GLY A 113 -7.50 15.97 -19.86
N VAL A 114 -6.93 17.06 -19.33
CA VAL A 114 -7.69 18.09 -18.62
C VAL A 114 -7.48 19.40 -19.34
N VAL A 115 -8.58 20.01 -19.77
CA VAL A 115 -8.60 21.39 -20.24
C VAL A 115 -9.14 22.22 -19.10
N HIS A 116 -8.34 23.17 -18.59
CA HIS A 116 -8.74 23.96 -17.44
C HIS A 116 -9.70 25.06 -17.82
N ASN A 117 -10.92 24.99 -17.27
CA ASN A 117 -11.77 26.16 -17.09
C ASN A 117 -12.01 26.46 -15.61
N SER A 118 -11.55 25.61 -14.68
CA SER A 118 -11.73 25.88 -13.26
C SER A 118 -10.80 27.00 -12.79
N GLN A 119 -11.39 28.02 -12.20
CA GLN A 119 -10.64 29.13 -11.59
C GLN A 119 -10.00 28.74 -10.26
N THR A 120 -10.45 27.63 -9.67
CA THR A 120 -10.07 27.18 -8.33
C THR A 120 -9.73 25.70 -8.34
N ALA A 121 -8.64 25.34 -7.67
CA ALA A 121 -8.19 23.97 -7.50
C ALA A 121 -7.75 23.73 -6.04
N PHE A 122 -7.87 22.50 -5.56
CA PHE A 122 -7.19 22.11 -4.35
C PHE A 122 -5.68 22.00 -4.59
N THR A 123 -4.90 22.09 -3.53
CA THR A 123 -3.47 21.82 -3.57
C THR A 123 -3.20 20.58 -2.73
N PHE A 124 -2.43 19.65 -3.24
CA PHE A 124 -2.04 18.46 -2.51
C PHE A 124 -1.42 18.80 -1.15
N ASP A 125 -1.93 18.22 -0.08
CA ASP A 125 -1.44 18.38 1.29
C ASP A 125 -1.34 17.01 2.03
N GLY A 126 -1.57 15.90 1.31
CA GLY A 126 -1.56 14.55 1.85
C GLY A 126 -2.87 14.13 2.52
N ASN A 127 -3.88 15.00 2.55
CA ASN A 127 -5.19 14.72 3.13
C ASN A 127 -6.26 14.59 2.04
N GLU A 128 -7.41 14.04 2.41
CA GLU A 128 -8.58 13.99 1.55
C GLU A 128 -9.18 15.39 1.37
N HIS A 129 -9.33 15.82 0.13
CA HIS A 129 -10.02 17.05 -0.23
C HIS A 129 -11.51 16.79 -0.41
N THR A 130 -12.32 17.53 0.34
CA THR A 130 -13.79 17.43 0.31
C THR A 130 -14.42 18.83 0.31
N PHE A 131 -15.62 18.92 -0.24
CA PHE A 131 -16.43 20.15 -0.15
C PHE A 131 -17.20 20.18 1.17
N ALA A 132 -17.48 21.37 1.69
CA ALA A 132 -18.19 21.54 2.95
C ALA A 132 -19.62 20.97 2.88
N LYS A 133 -20.24 21.03 1.71
CA LYS A 133 -21.57 20.48 1.44
C LYS A 133 -21.69 20.12 -0.03
N ALA A 134 -22.45 19.07 -0.31
CA ALA A 134 -22.86 18.69 -1.66
C ALA A 134 -24.33 18.30 -1.68
N LEU A 135 -25.06 18.69 -2.72
CA LEU A 135 -26.49 18.45 -2.88
C LEU A 135 -26.79 17.91 -4.28
N LEU A 136 -27.74 16.99 -4.33
CA LEU A 136 -28.36 16.53 -5.58
C LEU A 136 -29.65 17.30 -5.83
N SER A 137 -29.83 17.74 -7.07
CA SER A 137 -31.03 18.41 -7.56
C SER A 137 -31.41 17.87 -8.94
N ASN A 138 -32.59 18.26 -9.43
CA ASN A 138 -33.07 17.89 -10.77
C ASN A 138 -32.97 16.38 -11.07
N ILE A 139 -33.29 15.54 -10.08
CA ILE A 139 -33.28 14.10 -10.24
C ILE A 139 -34.39 13.71 -11.21
N ARG A 140 -34.02 13.05 -12.31
CA ARG A 140 -34.95 12.67 -13.38
C ARG A 140 -34.65 11.30 -13.95
N LYS A 141 -35.67 10.66 -14.49
CA LYS A 141 -35.55 9.39 -15.21
C LYS A 141 -34.86 9.61 -16.55
N VAL A 142 -33.96 8.69 -16.91
CA VAL A 142 -33.28 8.69 -18.22
C VAL A 142 -34.16 7.92 -19.22
N THR A 143 -35.24 8.56 -19.68
CA THR A 143 -36.11 8.06 -20.75
C THR A 143 -36.69 9.22 -21.54
N ASP A 144 -37.01 9.02 -22.82
CA ASP A 144 -37.53 10.06 -23.69
C ASP A 144 -39.04 10.34 -23.47
N ASP A 145 -39.70 9.66 -22.56
CA ASP A 145 -41.16 9.68 -22.40
C ASP A 145 -41.65 10.69 -21.34
N GLY A 146 -40.76 11.47 -20.74
CA GLY A 146 -41.09 12.53 -19.75
C GLY A 146 -41.71 12.00 -18.46
N VAL A 147 -41.67 10.71 -18.19
CA VAL A 147 -42.15 10.10 -16.94
C VAL A 147 -41.34 10.57 -15.76
N LYS A 148 -42.01 11.07 -14.72
CA LYS A 148 -41.36 11.54 -13.50
C LYS A 148 -40.81 10.36 -12.70
N THR A 149 -39.56 10.48 -12.23
CA THR A 149 -39.00 9.54 -11.25
C THR A 149 -39.63 9.69 -9.88
N THR A 150 -39.65 8.61 -9.12
CA THR A 150 -39.97 8.62 -7.70
C THR A 150 -38.73 8.78 -6.81
N ALA A 151 -37.55 8.80 -7.40
CA ALA A 151 -36.28 8.94 -6.71
C ALA A 151 -36.16 10.27 -5.96
N LYS A 152 -35.62 10.23 -4.75
CA LYS A 152 -35.38 11.37 -3.88
C LYS A 152 -33.89 11.46 -3.58
N GLU A 153 -33.40 12.62 -3.19
CA GLU A 153 -32.02 12.81 -2.76
C GLU A 153 -31.57 11.78 -1.72
N SER A 154 -32.47 11.42 -0.79
CA SER A 154 -32.22 10.42 0.26
C SER A 154 -31.92 9.01 -0.25
N ASP A 155 -32.23 8.69 -1.51
CA ASP A 155 -31.99 7.39 -2.13
C ASP A 155 -30.54 7.25 -2.65
N PHE A 156 -29.77 8.33 -2.59
CA PHE A 156 -28.41 8.39 -3.07
C PHE A 156 -27.42 8.67 -1.96
N GLU A 157 -26.16 8.29 -2.20
CA GLU A 157 -25.02 8.65 -1.38
C GLU A 157 -23.98 9.38 -2.23
N ILE A 158 -23.34 10.38 -1.63
CA ILE A 158 -22.28 11.15 -2.26
C ILE A 158 -20.95 10.61 -1.76
N LYS A 159 -20.04 10.35 -2.70
CA LYS A 159 -18.72 9.75 -2.47
C LYS A 159 -17.64 10.55 -3.17
N TYR A 160 -16.41 10.26 -2.80
CA TYR A 160 -15.21 10.80 -3.43
C TYR A 160 -14.33 9.68 -3.97
N ALA A 161 -13.57 9.99 -5.02
CA ALA A 161 -12.51 9.15 -5.54
C ALA A 161 -11.34 10.03 -5.99
N ASP A 162 -10.12 9.52 -5.87
CA ASP A 162 -8.87 10.23 -6.19
C ASP A 162 -8.76 11.62 -5.53
N ASN A 163 -9.40 11.83 -4.38
CA ASN A 163 -9.52 13.13 -3.74
C ASN A 163 -8.34 13.47 -2.80
N ILE A 164 -7.28 12.68 -2.81
CA ILE A 164 -6.01 12.99 -2.12
C ILE A 164 -5.01 13.55 -3.12
N THR A 165 -4.72 12.81 -4.18
CA THR A 165 -3.70 13.14 -5.18
C THR A 165 -4.28 13.44 -6.57
N GLY A 166 -5.56 13.07 -6.80
CA GLY A 166 -6.20 13.15 -8.10
C GLY A 166 -5.69 12.09 -9.08
N LYS A 167 -6.41 11.94 -10.20
CA LYS A 167 -5.99 11.08 -11.30
C LYS A 167 -4.91 11.79 -12.12
N LYS A 168 -3.74 11.17 -12.27
CA LYS A 168 -2.68 11.70 -13.13
C LYS A 168 -3.09 11.59 -14.60
N VAL A 169 -3.31 12.72 -15.25
CA VAL A 169 -3.69 12.81 -16.65
C VAL A 169 -2.53 13.44 -17.41
N THR A 170 -1.78 12.70 -18.17
CA THR A 170 -0.68 13.12 -19.05
C THR A 170 0.39 14.05 -18.40
N ALA A 171 1.67 13.85 -18.70
CA ALA A 171 2.78 14.64 -18.17
C ALA A 171 2.54 16.16 -18.28
N GLY A 172 2.70 16.88 -17.15
CA GLY A 172 2.59 18.35 -17.09
C GLY A 172 1.19 18.90 -16.88
N LYS A 173 0.16 18.06 -16.70
CA LYS A 173 -1.23 18.50 -16.43
C LYS A 173 -1.66 18.15 -15.00
N GLU A 174 -2.67 18.88 -14.51
CA GLU A 174 -3.16 18.74 -13.14
C GLU A 174 -3.88 17.40 -12.91
N ASN A 175 -3.88 16.96 -11.68
CA ASN A 175 -4.53 15.72 -11.27
C ASN A 175 -6.02 15.94 -11.03
N ILE A 176 -6.85 14.93 -11.31
CA ILE A 176 -8.31 14.99 -11.19
C ILE A 176 -8.82 14.09 -10.09
N GLY A 177 -9.46 14.71 -9.11
CA GLY A 177 -10.32 14.05 -8.14
C GLY A 177 -11.77 14.10 -8.58
N TYR A 178 -12.60 13.25 -8.01
CA TYR A 178 -14.03 13.18 -8.30
C TYR A 178 -14.86 13.27 -7.01
N ILE A 179 -15.93 14.04 -7.06
CA ILE A 179 -17.08 13.87 -6.19
C ILE A 179 -18.21 13.31 -7.04
N TYR A 180 -18.91 12.28 -6.57
CA TYR A 180 -19.93 11.61 -7.35
C TYR A 180 -21.06 11.08 -6.46
N ALA A 181 -22.22 10.88 -7.08
CA ALA A 181 -23.39 10.31 -6.43
C ALA A 181 -23.75 8.96 -7.05
N VAL A 182 -24.06 7.99 -6.21
CA VAL A 182 -24.55 6.65 -6.59
C VAL A 182 -25.79 6.31 -5.78
N ALA A 183 -26.63 5.45 -6.33
CA ALA A 183 -27.79 4.95 -5.58
C ALA A 183 -27.34 4.09 -4.40
N LYS A 184 -28.01 4.27 -3.25
CA LYS A 184 -27.80 3.44 -2.06
C LYS A 184 -28.18 1.99 -2.35
N GLU A 185 -27.49 1.08 -1.68
CA GLU A 185 -27.81 -0.35 -1.75
C GLU A 185 -29.26 -0.59 -1.33
N GLY A 186 -29.95 -1.48 -2.06
CA GLY A 186 -31.37 -1.81 -1.80
C GLY A 186 -32.37 -0.84 -2.42
N THR A 187 -31.95 0.28 -3.04
CA THR A 187 -32.85 1.17 -3.77
C THR A 187 -33.13 0.67 -5.19
N GLY A 188 -34.26 1.07 -5.75
CA GLY A 188 -34.68 0.72 -7.13
C GLY A 188 -34.00 1.53 -8.22
N PHE A 189 -32.94 2.27 -7.93
CA PHE A 189 -32.34 3.24 -8.83
C PHE A 189 -30.91 2.89 -9.22
N ALA A 190 -30.46 3.37 -10.37
CA ALA A 190 -29.06 3.32 -10.80
C ALA A 190 -28.76 4.49 -11.75
N GLY A 191 -27.57 5.03 -11.71
CA GLY A 191 -27.09 5.99 -12.72
C GLY A 191 -26.67 5.32 -14.02
N THR A 192 -26.35 6.14 -15.02
CA THR A 192 -25.90 5.71 -16.34
C THR A 192 -24.44 6.04 -16.61
N LYS A 193 -23.83 6.85 -15.75
CA LYS A 193 -22.45 7.33 -15.92
C LYS A 193 -21.45 6.40 -15.26
N THR A 194 -20.21 6.49 -15.74
CA THR A 194 -19.07 5.71 -15.26
C THR A 194 -17.90 6.64 -14.98
N ILE A 195 -17.17 6.40 -13.89
CA ILE A 195 -15.89 7.05 -13.57
C ILE A 195 -14.81 5.97 -13.54
N VAL A 196 -13.64 6.30 -14.03
CA VAL A 196 -12.43 5.46 -13.93
C VAL A 196 -11.44 6.20 -13.03
N THR A 197 -11.06 5.57 -11.92
CA THR A 197 -10.10 6.11 -10.94
C THR A 197 -8.65 5.96 -11.41
N SER A 198 -7.71 6.56 -10.70
CA SER A 198 -6.27 6.54 -11.05
C SER A 198 -5.66 5.13 -11.04
N ASP A 199 -6.18 4.25 -10.20
CA ASP A 199 -5.77 2.85 -10.11
C ASP A 199 -6.48 1.94 -11.13
N GLY A 200 -7.33 2.52 -12.00
CA GLY A 200 -8.09 1.79 -13.01
C GLY A 200 -9.41 1.18 -12.51
N THR A 201 -9.80 1.44 -11.27
CA THR A 201 -11.11 0.99 -10.75
C THR A 201 -12.23 1.67 -11.51
N ILE A 202 -13.19 0.87 -12.00
CA ILE A 202 -14.36 1.35 -12.73
C ILE A 202 -15.54 1.49 -11.78
N ILE A 203 -16.05 2.69 -11.61
CA ILE A 203 -17.24 3.01 -10.80
C ILE A 203 -18.42 3.21 -11.73
N ASN A 204 -19.28 2.21 -11.81
CA ASN A 204 -20.47 2.21 -12.63
C ASN A 204 -21.70 2.69 -11.84
N GLY A 205 -22.75 3.07 -12.57
CA GLY A 205 -24.04 3.44 -11.98
C GLY A 205 -24.02 4.80 -11.29
N VAL A 206 -23.12 5.68 -11.70
CA VAL A 206 -23.00 7.05 -11.23
C VAL A 206 -24.15 7.89 -11.79
N VAL A 207 -24.85 8.61 -10.91
CA VAL A 207 -26.00 9.46 -11.23
C VAL A 207 -25.54 10.85 -11.66
N ALA A 208 -24.61 11.42 -10.92
CA ALA A 208 -23.96 12.70 -11.19
C ALA A 208 -22.54 12.69 -10.65
N TYR A 209 -21.64 13.46 -11.26
CA TYR A 209 -20.28 13.65 -10.76
C TYR A 209 -19.74 15.02 -11.17
N ILE A 210 -18.77 15.48 -10.39
CA ILE A 210 -17.96 16.69 -10.67
C ILE A 210 -16.51 16.26 -10.63
N PRO A 211 -15.75 16.36 -11.73
CA PRO A 211 -14.29 16.28 -11.69
C PRO A 211 -13.75 17.59 -11.14
N PHE A 212 -12.77 17.54 -10.25
CA PHE A 212 -12.11 18.74 -9.72
C PHE A 212 -10.59 18.54 -9.71
N THR A 213 -9.85 19.63 -9.74
CA THR A 213 -8.39 19.59 -9.83
C THR A 213 -7.74 19.59 -8.47
N ILE A 214 -6.69 18.76 -8.33
CA ILE A 214 -5.75 18.76 -7.20
C ILE A 214 -4.37 19.05 -7.76
N LYS A 215 -3.85 20.27 -7.52
CA LYS A 215 -2.51 20.68 -7.97
C LYS A 215 -1.44 19.95 -7.18
N SER A 216 -0.47 19.39 -7.89
CA SER A 216 0.72 18.84 -7.27
C SER A 216 1.55 19.92 -6.60
N VAL A 217 2.28 19.55 -5.56
CA VAL A 217 3.26 20.42 -4.92
C VAL A 217 4.58 20.26 -5.65
N GLU A 218 5.05 21.35 -6.24
CA GLU A 218 6.30 21.37 -6.99
C GLU A 218 7.50 21.64 -6.06
N PHE A 219 8.56 20.86 -6.20
CA PHE A 219 9.87 21.17 -5.63
C PHE A 219 10.88 21.45 -6.73
N VAL A 220 11.82 22.32 -6.42
CA VAL A 220 12.87 22.76 -7.34
C VAL A 220 14.26 22.48 -6.73
N ALA A 221 15.31 22.62 -7.52
CA ALA A 221 16.69 22.33 -7.08
C ALA A 221 17.08 22.97 -5.73
N LYS A 222 16.60 24.19 -5.44
CA LYS A 222 16.86 24.85 -4.14
C LYS A 222 16.23 24.16 -2.93
N ASN A 223 15.26 23.28 -3.16
CA ASN A 223 14.61 22.49 -2.11
C ASN A 223 15.40 21.20 -1.80
N VAL A 224 16.36 20.84 -2.66
CA VAL A 224 17.10 19.59 -2.59
C VAL A 224 18.50 19.85 -2.04
N SER A 225 18.90 19.07 -1.06
CA SER A 225 20.26 19.01 -0.51
C SER A 225 20.79 17.59 -0.64
N VAL A 226 21.99 17.45 -1.18
CA VAL A 226 22.66 16.16 -1.36
C VAL A 226 23.98 16.23 -0.60
N LYS A 227 24.20 15.27 0.31
CA LYS A 227 25.46 15.15 1.05
C LYS A 227 26.25 13.93 0.57
N ASN A 228 27.56 14.04 0.59
CA ASN A 228 28.46 12.96 0.26
C ASN A 228 28.22 11.74 1.16
N ALA A 229 28.47 10.57 0.59
CA ALA A 229 28.62 9.35 1.37
C ALA A 229 30.04 9.25 1.93
N THR A 230 30.24 8.40 2.94
CA THR A 230 31.56 8.09 3.48
C THR A 230 31.94 6.67 3.11
N TYR A 231 33.19 6.44 2.74
CA TYR A 231 33.71 5.12 2.40
C TYR A 231 33.44 4.09 3.51
N ALA A 232 32.86 2.97 3.14
CA ALA A 232 32.42 1.91 4.05
C ALA A 232 33.09 0.55 3.78
N ALA A 233 34.39 0.55 3.41
CA ALA A 233 35.20 -0.65 3.21
C ALA A 233 34.61 -1.65 2.20
N GLY A 234 34.06 -1.16 1.09
CA GLY A 234 33.46 -1.98 0.03
C GLY A 234 32.00 -2.35 0.26
N LEU A 235 31.39 -1.86 1.35
CA LEU A 235 29.94 -1.94 1.51
C LEU A 235 29.25 -0.89 0.64
N PRO A 236 27.98 -1.14 0.24
CA PRO A 236 27.18 -0.17 -0.48
C PRO A 236 27.06 1.15 0.27
N VAL A 237 27.30 2.27 -0.42
CA VAL A 237 27.09 3.61 0.12
C VAL A 237 26.26 4.44 -0.84
N LYS A 238 25.40 5.31 -0.30
CA LYS A 238 24.61 6.24 -1.08
C LYS A 238 24.61 7.62 -0.42
N PRO A 239 24.35 8.70 -1.19
CA PRO A 239 24.26 10.04 -0.62
C PRO A 239 23.05 10.16 0.31
N GLU A 240 23.12 11.09 1.23
CA GLU A 240 21.95 11.57 1.94
C GLU A 240 21.27 12.64 1.08
N VAL A 241 20.02 12.38 0.65
CA VAL A 241 19.21 13.33 -0.10
C VAL A 241 18.11 13.84 0.82
N LEU A 242 18.04 15.15 0.98
CA LEU A 242 17.02 15.84 1.77
C LEU A 242 16.25 16.79 0.86
N ILE A 243 14.96 16.61 0.77
CA ILE A 243 14.06 17.50 0.03
C ILE A 243 13.10 18.16 1.04
N GLN A 244 13.09 19.51 1.09
CA GLN A 244 12.28 20.25 2.03
C GLN A 244 11.39 21.28 1.31
N ILE A 245 10.09 21.24 1.62
CA ILE A 245 9.09 22.17 1.10
C ILE A 245 8.20 22.63 2.25
N GLY A 246 8.08 23.96 2.42
CA GLY A 246 7.14 24.53 3.39
C GLY A 246 7.33 24.03 4.83
N GLY A 247 8.55 23.61 5.21
CA GLY A 247 8.86 23.05 6.52
C GLY A 247 8.65 21.54 6.63
N SER A 248 8.16 20.87 5.61
CA SER A 248 8.04 19.42 5.54
C SER A 248 9.21 18.78 4.80
N THR A 249 9.66 17.63 5.27
CA THR A 249 10.69 16.82 4.61
C THR A 249 10.02 15.70 3.83
N LEU A 250 10.34 15.59 2.54
CA LEU A 250 9.84 14.53 1.67
C LEU A 250 10.57 13.22 1.92
N VAL A 251 9.87 12.10 1.72
CA VAL A 251 10.35 10.74 2.00
C VAL A 251 10.55 9.97 0.70
N GLU A 252 11.76 9.43 0.49
CA GLU A 252 12.07 8.56 -0.65
C GLU A 252 11.16 7.32 -0.66
N GLY A 253 10.65 6.96 -1.84
CA GLY A 253 9.73 5.85 -2.05
C GLY A 253 8.26 6.18 -1.77
N LYS A 254 7.99 7.29 -1.06
CA LYS A 254 6.64 7.78 -0.77
C LYS A 254 6.32 9.06 -1.55
N ASP A 255 7.19 10.04 -1.50
CA ASP A 255 6.96 11.38 -2.04
C ASP A 255 7.81 11.63 -3.30
N TYR A 256 8.92 10.92 -3.42
CA TYR A 256 9.80 10.93 -4.59
C TYR A 256 10.55 9.60 -4.77
N THR A 257 11.07 9.37 -5.95
CA THR A 257 12.01 8.29 -6.26
C THR A 257 13.38 8.86 -6.64
N LEU A 258 14.43 8.08 -6.40
CA LEU A 258 15.83 8.47 -6.59
C LEU A 258 16.53 7.46 -7.48
N ARG A 259 17.32 7.97 -8.44
CA ARG A 259 18.28 7.20 -9.25
C ARG A 259 19.68 7.81 -9.09
N LEU A 260 20.67 6.98 -8.82
CA LEU A 260 22.08 7.38 -8.79
C LEU A 260 22.68 7.20 -10.18
N ILE A 261 23.42 8.18 -10.64
CA ILE A 261 24.03 8.18 -11.98
C ILE A 261 25.51 8.54 -11.92
N ASP A 262 26.28 8.00 -12.88
CA ASP A 262 27.67 8.42 -13.12
C ASP A 262 27.73 9.71 -13.95
N LYS A 263 28.97 10.15 -14.26
CA LYS A 263 29.22 11.34 -15.10
C LYS A 263 28.66 11.22 -16.54
N ASP A 264 28.40 10.00 -17.00
CA ASP A 264 27.91 9.72 -18.34
C ASP A 264 26.37 9.46 -18.36
N GLY A 265 25.71 9.65 -17.20
CA GLY A 265 24.26 9.46 -17.04
C GLY A 265 23.83 8.00 -16.85
N ASN A 266 24.76 7.06 -16.76
CA ASN A 266 24.42 5.66 -16.51
C ASN A 266 24.04 5.44 -15.06
N THR A 267 23.08 4.57 -14.81
CA THR A 267 22.72 4.16 -13.44
C THR A 267 23.89 3.48 -12.77
N VAL A 268 24.26 3.95 -11.58
CA VAL A 268 25.25 3.30 -10.73
C VAL A 268 24.59 2.65 -9.52
N THR A 269 25.16 1.53 -9.08
CA THR A 269 24.71 0.90 -7.84
C THR A 269 25.52 1.41 -6.65
N PRO A 270 24.95 1.44 -5.43
CA PRO A 270 25.66 1.89 -4.23
C PRO A 270 26.96 1.14 -3.90
N ILE A 271 27.21 -0.03 -4.50
CA ILE A 271 28.42 -0.83 -4.31
C ILE A 271 29.53 -0.47 -5.30
N ASP A 272 29.18 0.13 -6.43
CA ASP A 272 30.12 0.41 -7.52
C ASP A 272 30.75 1.81 -7.44
N VAL A 273 30.44 2.57 -6.37
CA VAL A 273 30.95 3.92 -6.18
C VAL A 273 32.29 3.92 -5.51
N THR A 274 33.18 4.84 -5.92
CA THR A 274 34.56 4.94 -5.45
C THR A 274 34.89 6.30 -4.85
N VAL A 275 35.85 6.33 -3.94
CA VAL A 275 36.36 7.57 -3.35
C VAL A 275 37.06 8.43 -4.39
N GLY A 276 36.66 9.69 -4.47
CA GLY A 276 37.26 10.69 -5.36
C GLY A 276 36.50 10.89 -6.67
N ASP A 277 35.57 10.02 -7.00
CA ASP A 277 34.68 10.21 -8.15
C ASP A 277 33.47 11.07 -7.77
N ILE A 278 32.88 11.72 -8.77
CA ILE A 278 31.69 12.54 -8.63
C ILE A 278 30.53 11.83 -9.33
N TYR A 279 29.43 11.75 -8.65
CA TYR A 279 28.18 11.14 -9.08
C TYR A 279 27.03 12.16 -9.06
N GLY A 280 25.96 11.87 -9.75
CA GLY A 280 24.73 12.64 -9.75
C GLY A 280 23.57 11.90 -9.10
N VAL A 281 22.51 12.65 -8.84
CA VAL A 281 21.20 12.11 -8.49
C VAL A 281 20.16 12.63 -9.46
N GLU A 282 19.25 11.75 -9.85
CA GLU A 282 18.02 12.09 -10.56
C GLU A 282 16.84 11.80 -9.65
N ILE A 283 15.93 12.75 -9.58
CA ILE A 283 14.81 12.73 -8.63
C ILE A 283 13.51 12.89 -9.40
N LYS A 284 12.53 12.06 -9.10
CA LYS A 284 11.18 12.14 -9.68
C LYS A 284 10.15 12.21 -8.56
N GLY A 285 9.34 13.26 -8.57
CA GLY A 285 8.22 13.40 -7.66
C GLY A 285 7.13 12.35 -7.95
N ILE A 286 6.50 11.85 -6.91
CA ILE A 286 5.38 10.89 -6.97
C ILE A 286 4.31 11.28 -5.94
N ASN A 287 3.12 10.67 -6.06
CA ASN A 287 2.04 10.79 -5.09
C ASN A 287 1.68 12.24 -4.70
N GLY A 288 1.53 13.10 -5.69
CA GLY A 288 1.13 14.51 -5.48
C GLY A 288 2.29 15.50 -5.42
N TYR A 289 3.52 15.03 -5.58
CA TYR A 289 4.70 15.89 -5.76
C TYR A 289 5.20 15.85 -7.21
N THR A 290 5.74 16.96 -7.67
CA THR A 290 6.41 17.10 -8.97
C THR A 290 7.71 17.85 -8.81
N GLU A 291 8.64 17.62 -9.70
CA GLU A 291 9.93 18.29 -9.77
C GLU A 291 9.97 19.31 -10.92
N SER A 292 10.73 20.37 -10.73
CA SER A 292 11.01 21.35 -11.77
C SER A 292 12.46 21.84 -11.66
N GLY A 293 13.16 21.85 -12.77
CA GLY A 293 14.56 22.24 -12.80
C GLY A 293 15.50 21.33 -11.99
N VAL A 294 15.07 20.11 -11.70
CA VAL A 294 15.84 19.01 -11.10
C VAL A 294 16.02 17.93 -12.18
N ALA A 295 17.16 17.23 -12.20
CA ALA A 295 17.33 16.11 -13.12
C ALA A 295 16.34 14.99 -12.82
N THR A 296 15.65 14.48 -13.85
CA THR A 296 14.59 13.47 -13.75
C THR A 296 14.95 12.18 -14.46
N PHE A 297 14.14 11.12 -14.28
CA PHE A 297 14.36 9.81 -14.90
C PHE A 297 13.89 9.71 -16.37
N ASP A 298 13.22 10.71 -16.91
CA ASP A 298 12.80 10.67 -18.31
C ASP A 298 14.06 10.77 -19.20
N THR A 299 14.39 9.63 -19.77
CA THR A 299 15.69 9.29 -20.34
C THR A 299 15.99 9.93 -21.69
N ASP A 300 15.05 10.63 -22.29
CA ASP A 300 15.23 11.18 -23.63
C ASP A 300 15.99 12.52 -23.63
N ASP A 301 16.16 13.13 -22.46
CA ASP A 301 16.97 14.33 -22.26
C ASP A 301 17.91 14.14 -21.06
N VAL A 302 18.95 13.35 -21.25
CA VAL A 302 20.09 13.40 -20.34
C VAL A 302 20.79 14.73 -20.59
N ASP A 303 20.26 15.77 -19.98
CA ASP A 303 20.90 17.08 -19.99
C ASP A 303 22.26 16.94 -19.31
N SER A 304 23.32 16.96 -20.09
CA SER A 304 24.71 16.97 -19.60
C SER A 304 24.97 18.08 -18.58
N THR A 305 24.04 19.06 -18.48
CA THR A 305 24.05 20.12 -17.47
C THR A 305 23.57 19.67 -16.09
N ALA A 306 22.96 18.47 -15.95
CA ALA A 306 22.55 17.94 -14.64
C ALA A 306 23.73 17.86 -13.67
N TYR A 307 24.91 17.51 -14.15
CA TYR A 307 26.16 17.49 -13.37
C TYR A 307 26.64 18.86 -12.91
N SER A 308 26.32 19.93 -13.62
CA SER A 308 26.72 21.28 -13.25
C SER A 308 25.92 21.87 -12.10
N ARG A 309 24.87 21.21 -11.65
CA ARG A 309 24.03 21.64 -10.52
C ARG A 309 24.65 21.12 -9.22
N ALA A 310 25.40 21.98 -8.53
CA ALA A 310 26.17 21.64 -7.34
C ALA A 310 25.39 20.92 -6.23
N ASN A 311 24.09 21.17 -6.11
CA ASN A 311 23.22 20.57 -5.12
C ASN A 311 22.69 19.18 -5.50
N LEU A 312 22.96 18.69 -6.71
CA LEU A 312 22.55 17.39 -7.22
C LEU A 312 23.73 16.43 -7.46
N THR A 313 24.93 16.83 -7.08
CA THR A 313 26.12 16.01 -7.14
C THR A 313 26.55 15.55 -5.76
N TRP A 314 27.24 14.41 -5.73
CA TRP A 314 27.79 13.84 -4.51
C TRP A 314 29.04 13.04 -4.80
N GLY A 315 29.79 12.76 -3.77
CA GLY A 315 30.99 11.92 -3.85
C GLY A 315 31.05 10.96 -2.66
N VAL A 316 32.09 10.14 -2.65
CA VAL A 316 32.43 9.30 -1.51
C VAL A 316 33.63 9.91 -0.80
N ASP A 317 33.42 10.37 0.41
CA ASP A 317 34.49 10.93 1.26
C ASP A 317 35.32 9.80 1.86
N LYS A 318 36.61 10.09 2.07
CA LYS A 318 37.50 9.19 2.81
C LYS A 318 36.97 8.96 4.22
N LYS A 319 37.09 7.71 4.70
CA LYS A 319 36.78 7.38 6.09
C LYS A 319 37.87 7.91 7.02
N ASN A 320 37.49 8.63 8.06
CA ASN A 320 38.43 9.09 9.06
C ASN A 320 38.77 7.93 10.02
N ILE A 321 40.06 7.67 10.24
CA ILE A 321 40.55 6.65 11.19
C ILE A 321 40.05 6.93 12.59
N ASN A 322 39.81 8.20 12.97
CA ASN A 322 39.20 8.54 14.25
C ASN A 322 37.84 7.89 14.48
N ASP A 323 37.09 7.66 13.39
CA ASP A 323 35.74 7.04 13.40
C ASP A 323 35.82 5.52 13.19
N CYS A 324 37.02 4.94 13.19
CA CYS A 324 37.25 3.51 13.12
C CYS A 324 37.47 2.94 14.53
N THR A 325 37.16 1.66 14.68
CA THR A 325 37.56 0.91 15.87
C THR A 325 39.03 0.60 15.76
N VAL A 326 39.83 1.04 16.73
CA VAL A 326 41.27 0.80 16.76
C VAL A 326 41.62 0.11 18.09
N THR A 327 42.27 -1.04 18.00
CA THR A 327 42.75 -1.81 19.14
C THR A 327 44.23 -2.10 18.97
N VAL A 328 44.98 -2.08 20.08
CA VAL A 328 46.39 -2.50 20.09
C VAL A 328 46.53 -3.55 21.19
N LYS A 329 46.84 -4.78 20.76
CA LYS A 329 47.06 -5.92 21.67
C LYS A 329 48.41 -6.53 21.40
N ASP A 330 49.19 -6.73 22.44
CA ASP A 330 50.57 -7.27 22.36
C ASP A 330 51.45 -6.53 21.31
N GLY A 331 51.26 -5.22 21.17
CA GLY A 331 51.97 -4.38 20.23
C GLY A 331 51.47 -4.49 18.78
N VAL A 332 50.42 -5.29 18.52
CA VAL A 332 49.81 -5.44 17.18
C VAL A 332 48.58 -4.54 17.12
N THR A 333 48.53 -3.66 16.12
CA THR A 333 47.43 -2.74 15.87
C THR A 333 46.43 -3.36 14.90
N THR A 334 45.18 -3.34 15.27
CA THR A 334 44.07 -3.69 14.40
C THR A 334 43.13 -2.48 14.23
N VAL A 335 42.80 -2.17 12.98
CA VAL A 335 41.83 -1.10 12.65
C VAL A 335 40.66 -1.70 11.92
N LEU A 336 39.44 -1.38 12.37
CA LEU A 336 38.22 -1.83 11.74
C LEU A 336 37.40 -0.61 11.29
N ASN A 337 36.98 -0.58 10.02
CA ASN A 337 35.98 0.32 9.50
C ASN A 337 34.62 -0.37 9.59
N GLY A 338 33.84 0.02 10.62
CA GLY A 338 32.74 -0.80 11.08
C GLY A 338 33.30 -2.09 11.69
N TYR A 339 33.22 -3.18 10.95
CA TYR A 339 33.75 -4.50 11.34
C TYR A 339 34.76 -5.04 10.33
N LEU A 340 34.91 -4.40 9.17
CA LEU A 340 35.85 -4.84 8.15
C LEU A 340 37.25 -4.39 8.51
N PRO A 341 38.24 -5.30 8.50
CA PRO A 341 39.60 -4.94 8.77
C PRO A 341 40.13 -3.97 7.69
N VAL A 342 40.71 -2.88 8.16
CA VAL A 342 41.41 -1.95 7.30
C VAL A 342 42.77 -2.57 6.98
N PRO A 343 43.13 -2.72 5.68
CA PRO A 343 44.43 -3.27 5.31
C PRO A 343 45.58 -2.51 5.97
N ALA A 344 46.61 -3.22 6.42
CA ALA A 344 47.76 -2.60 7.08
C ALA A 344 48.55 -1.62 6.14
N THR A 345 48.32 -1.71 4.85
CA THR A 345 48.85 -0.76 3.85
C THR A 345 48.13 0.59 3.86
N GLU A 346 46.99 0.71 4.52
CA GLU A 346 46.19 1.93 4.55
C GLU A 346 46.51 2.83 5.77
N TYR A 347 47.28 2.34 6.76
CA TYR A 347 47.61 3.09 7.97
C TYR A 347 49.01 2.78 8.49
N THR A 348 49.54 3.69 9.34
CA THR A 348 50.72 3.48 10.18
C THR A 348 50.28 3.47 11.64
N SER A 349 51.05 2.78 12.48
CA SER A 349 50.85 2.76 13.94
C SER A 349 52.20 3.00 14.62
N GLU A 350 52.28 4.05 15.42
CA GLU A 350 53.48 4.45 16.13
C GLU A 350 53.23 4.49 17.65
N LYS A 351 54.13 3.89 18.42
CA LYS A 351 54.09 3.94 19.87
C LYS A 351 54.64 5.28 20.35
N ASN A 352 53.85 5.99 21.17
CA ASN A 352 54.22 7.28 21.77
C ASN A 352 55.06 7.07 23.03
N THR A 353 55.73 8.12 23.45
CA THR A 353 56.56 8.12 24.70
C THR A 353 55.76 7.89 25.95
N ASP A 354 54.45 8.19 25.95
CA ASP A 354 53.51 7.98 27.07
C ASP A 354 52.93 6.57 27.10
N GLY A 355 53.31 5.69 26.16
CA GLY A 355 52.82 4.32 26.04
C GLY A 355 51.56 4.16 25.22
N THR A 356 50.93 5.24 24.76
CA THR A 356 49.84 5.20 23.80
C THR A 356 50.31 4.89 22.39
N TYR A 357 49.38 4.60 21.47
CA TYR A 357 49.71 4.41 20.06
C TYR A 357 48.92 5.42 19.22
N THR A 358 49.63 6.10 18.29
CA THR A 358 49.00 6.93 17.26
C THR A 358 48.89 6.14 15.99
N VAL A 359 47.65 5.89 15.57
CA VAL A 359 47.29 5.21 14.33
C VAL A 359 46.81 6.25 13.34
N LYS A 360 47.48 6.36 12.19
CA LYS A 360 47.27 7.41 11.20
C LYS A 360 47.11 6.80 9.81
N ALA A 361 46.13 7.29 9.04
CA ALA A 361 46.00 6.93 7.63
C ALA A 361 47.27 7.27 6.86
N ASN A 362 47.70 6.37 5.97
CA ASN A 362 48.83 6.62 5.07
C ASN A 362 48.53 7.79 4.12
N SER A 363 49.50 8.63 3.83
CA SER A 363 49.35 9.75 2.90
C SER A 363 48.92 9.33 1.49
N THR A 364 49.23 8.09 1.13
CA THR A 364 48.84 7.46 -0.15
C THR A 364 47.50 6.74 -0.11
N SER A 365 46.88 6.64 1.06
CA SER A 365 45.59 6.00 1.17
C SER A 365 44.53 6.72 0.33
N LYS A 366 43.84 5.98 -0.53
CA LYS A 366 42.70 6.49 -1.32
C LYS A 366 41.42 6.56 -0.50
N ASN A 367 41.27 5.69 0.50
CA ASN A 367 40.02 5.43 1.17
C ASN A 367 39.96 5.97 2.60
N TYR A 368 41.10 6.25 3.23
CA TYR A 368 41.20 6.65 4.62
C TYR A 368 41.93 7.98 4.81
N THR A 369 41.60 8.66 5.90
CA THR A 369 42.22 9.92 6.35
C THR A 369 42.24 10.00 7.88
N GLY A 370 42.93 11.02 8.41
CA GLY A 370 42.94 11.31 9.83
C GLY A 370 43.79 10.36 10.67
N SER A 371 43.64 10.46 11.98
CA SER A 371 44.38 9.65 12.94
C SER A 371 43.59 9.48 14.24
N LYS A 372 43.93 8.43 15.01
CA LYS A 372 43.38 8.13 16.34
C LYS A 372 44.52 7.71 17.25
N THR A 373 44.48 8.24 18.49
CA THR A 373 45.41 7.80 19.56
C THR A 373 44.66 6.88 20.51
N VAL A 374 45.22 5.71 20.76
CA VAL A 374 44.64 4.69 21.63
C VAL A 374 45.64 4.19 22.68
N VAL A 375 45.17 3.74 23.81
CA VAL A 375 46.01 3.10 24.84
C VAL A 375 46.22 1.65 24.44
N ALA A 376 47.48 1.20 24.47
CA ALA A 376 47.77 -0.22 24.26
C ALA A 376 47.36 -1.02 25.49
N ASP A 377 46.83 -2.23 25.21
CA ASP A 377 46.51 -3.20 26.27
C ASP A 377 45.69 -2.60 27.44
N GLY A 378 44.80 -1.63 27.09
CA GLY A 378 43.90 -1.05 28.09
C GLY A 378 43.25 -2.18 28.85
N LYS A 379 43.41 -2.16 30.20
CA LYS A 379 42.63 -3.02 31.11
C LYS A 379 41.23 -3.09 30.61
N ALA A 380 40.72 -4.31 30.40
CA ALA A 380 39.36 -4.56 30.06
C ALA A 380 38.43 -3.67 30.90
N GLU A 381 37.85 -2.62 30.32
CA GLU A 381 36.53 -2.18 30.76
C GLU A 381 35.68 -3.43 30.62
N ASP A 382 34.97 -3.81 31.67
CA ASP A 382 34.20 -5.02 31.81
C ASP A 382 33.80 -5.63 30.48
N GLU A 383 34.45 -6.72 30.07
CA GLU A 383 34.43 -7.38 28.78
C GLU A 383 33.09 -7.22 28.06
N LYS A 384 32.94 -6.17 27.26
CA LYS A 384 31.80 -6.05 26.35
C LYS A 384 31.92 -7.18 25.32
N PRO A 385 30.81 -7.74 24.86
CA PRO A 385 30.83 -8.58 23.70
C PRO A 385 31.40 -7.83 22.48
N ASP A 386 31.96 -8.53 21.53
CA ASP A 386 32.36 -7.93 20.25
C ASP A 386 31.15 -7.38 19.51
N ALA A 387 31.35 -6.26 18.79
CA ALA A 387 30.29 -5.67 17.97
C ALA A 387 29.90 -6.65 16.86
N PRO A 388 28.61 -6.93 16.68
CA PRO A 388 28.16 -7.81 15.62
C PRO A 388 28.30 -7.13 14.25
N MET A 389 28.22 -7.94 13.22
CA MET A 389 28.39 -7.57 11.82
C MET A 389 27.15 -7.93 11.02
N ILE A 390 26.50 -6.95 10.41
CA ILE A 390 25.47 -7.23 9.41
C ILE A 390 26.13 -7.39 8.04
N THR A 391 26.01 -8.59 7.48
CA THR A 391 26.54 -8.92 6.15
C THR A 391 25.52 -8.83 5.06
N LYS A 392 24.23 -9.01 5.41
CA LYS A 392 23.17 -9.06 4.44
C LYS A 392 21.82 -8.73 5.06
N VAL A 393 20.96 -8.09 4.27
CA VAL A 393 19.52 -8.02 4.54
C VAL A 393 18.79 -8.58 3.33
N ASN A 394 18.09 -9.70 3.53
CA ASN A 394 17.23 -10.28 2.50
C ASN A 394 15.82 -9.71 2.64
N VAL A 395 15.33 -9.06 1.59
CA VAL A 395 13.98 -8.53 1.53
C VAL A 395 13.11 -9.45 0.66
N THR A 396 11.98 -9.90 1.20
CA THR A 396 10.99 -10.70 0.48
C THR A 396 9.60 -10.15 0.81
N GLY A 397 8.96 -9.52 -0.17
CA GLY A 397 7.73 -8.77 0.07
C GLY A 397 7.97 -7.68 1.12
N ASN A 398 7.21 -7.70 2.20
CA ASN A 398 7.36 -6.78 3.33
C ASN A 398 8.10 -7.39 4.53
N GLN A 399 8.92 -8.38 4.30
CA GLN A 399 9.76 -8.99 5.33
C GLN A 399 11.22 -8.69 5.05
N ALA A 400 11.95 -8.24 6.07
CA ALA A 400 13.38 -7.97 6.01
C ALA A 400 14.11 -8.88 7.00
N THR A 401 14.92 -9.81 6.49
CA THR A 401 15.74 -10.69 7.31
C THR A 401 17.16 -10.15 7.38
N VAL A 402 17.54 -9.67 8.55
CA VAL A 402 18.89 -9.19 8.87
C VAL A 402 19.76 -10.37 9.27
N ILE A 403 20.95 -10.48 8.67
CA ILE A 403 21.87 -11.61 8.83
C ILE A 403 23.25 -11.07 9.28
N LEU A 404 23.79 -11.62 10.35
CA LEU A 404 25.14 -11.32 10.85
C LEU A 404 26.18 -12.21 10.16
N SER A 405 27.45 -11.85 10.26
CA SER A 405 28.59 -12.64 9.76
C SER A 405 28.79 -13.97 10.49
N GLY A 406 28.28 -14.07 11.70
CA GLY A 406 28.46 -15.15 12.63
C GLY A 406 28.25 -14.67 14.07
N ASP A 407 28.59 -15.50 15.02
CA ASP A 407 28.50 -15.15 16.44
C ASP A 407 29.58 -14.11 16.81
N SER A 408 29.18 -13.11 17.60
CA SER A 408 30.12 -12.17 18.22
C SER A 408 30.77 -12.80 19.45
N GLU A 409 32.07 -12.66 19.63
CA GLU A 409 32.77 -13.19 20.80
C GLU A 409 32.18 -12.58 22.08
N GLY A 410 31.93 -13.41 23.05
CA GLY A 410 31.33 -13.04 24.34
C GLY A 410 29.83 -12.71 24.31
N ALA A 411 29.14 -12.85 23.20
CA ALA A 411 27.72 -12.58 23.11
C ALA A 411 26.87 -13.70 23.69
N ALA A 412 25.84 -13.33 24.48
CA ALA A 412 24.77 -14.22 24.89
C ALA A 412 23.50 -14.02 24.03
N GLY A 413 23.45 -12.97 23.23
CA GLY A 413 22.36 -12.68 22.31
C GLY A 413 22.49 -11.30 21.69
N TYR A 414 21.47 -10.94 20.93
CA TYR A 414 21.46 -9.77 20.04
C TYR A 414 20.16 -8.99 20.17
N ASP A 415 20.25 -7.67 20.05
CA ASP A 415 19.09 -6.80 19.85
C ASP A 415 19.25 -6.12 18.48
N TYR A 416 18.29 -6.32 17.59
CA TYR A 416 18.27 -5.79 16.23
C TYR A 416 17.31 -4.62 16.12
N VAL A 417 17.65 -3.62 15.32
CA VAL A 417 16.77 -2.50 15.01
C VAL A 417 16.79 -2.20 13.51
N ILE A 418 15.68 -1.69 13.01
CA ILE A 418 15.60 -1.06 11.70
C ILE A 418 14.97 0.32 11.83
N SER A 419 15.40 1.27 11.01
CA SER A 419 14.86 2.61 10.99
C SER A 419 14.99 3.24 9.60
N THR A 420 14.09 4.16 9.28
CA THR A 420 14.23 5.07 8.13
C THR A 420 15.26 6.18 8.42
N ASP A 421 15.57 6.42 9.69
CA ASP A 421 16.59 7.35 10.14
C ASP A 421 17.95 6.63 10.20
N ARG A 422 18.93 7.10 9.43
CA ARG A 422 20.29 6.55 9.43
C ARG A 422 20.99 6.74 10.79
N ASP A 423 20.69 7.85 11.47
CA ASP A 423 21.30 8.18 12.75
C ASP A 423 20.48 7.69 13.95
N CYS A 424 19.58 6.73 13.70
CA CYS A 424 18.63 6.22 14.70
C CYS A 424 19.28 5.69 15.98
N ILE A 425 20.53 5.20 15.93
CA ILE A 425 21.26 4.75 17.12
C ILE A 425 21.62 5.91 18.03
N THR A 426 21.91 7.08 17.48
CA THR A 426 22.16 8.34 18.22
C THR A 426 20.84 8.97 18.68
N ASN A 427 19.89 9.07 17.76
CA ASN A 427 18.59 9.72 17.98
C ASN A 427 17.61 8.85 18.78
N LYS A 428 17.92 7.55 18.93
CA LYS A 428 17.06 6.51 19.53
C LYS A 428 15.68 6.40 18.86
N ASN A 429 15.63 6.67 17.57
CA ASN A 429 14.42 6.66 16.74
C ASN A 429 14.36 5.39 15.88
N TYR A 430 13.82 4.32 16.45
CA TYR A 430 13.72 3.03 15.78
C TYR A 430 12.32 2.81 15.21
N THR A 431 12.24 2.43 13.93
CA THR A 431 10.97 2.03 13.29
C THR A 431 10.50 0.68 13.85
N SER A 432 11.43 -0.27 14.04
CA SER A 432 11.11 -1.58 14.61
C SER A 432 12.32 -2.16 15.35
N VAL A 433 12.07 -2.97 16.37
CA VAL A 433 13.09 -3.55 17.25
C VAL A 433 12.78 -5.01 17.54
N ASN A 434 13.74 -5.91 17.31
CA ASN A 434 13.70 -7.31 17.74
C ASN A 434 14.76 -7.54 18.82
N LYS A 435 14.33 -7.55 20.09
CA LYS A 435 15.22 -7.73 21.26
C LYS A 435 15.35 -9.19 21.66
N ASN A 436 16.42 -9.48 22.40
CA ASN A 436 16.67 -10.78 23.04
C ASN A 436 16.72 -11.96 22.05
N GLN A 437 17.23 -11.72 20.84
CA GLN A 437 17.43 -12.77 19.87
C GLN A 437 18.70 -13.54 20.23
N VAL A 438 18.65 -14.87 20.17
CA VAL A 438 19.83 -15.73 20.37
C VAL A 438 20.45 -16.18 19.04
N GLN A 439 19.76 -15.89 17.93
CA GLN A 439 20.21 -16.25 16.58
C GLN A 439 20.96 -15.10 15.94
N THR A 440 21.91 -15.42 15.09
CA THR A 440 22.66 -14.47 14.25
C THR A 440 21.85 -13.94 13.08
N SER A 441 20.55 -14.13 13.09
CA SER A 441 19.63 -13.52 12.14
C SER A 441 18.26 -13.28 12.79
N THR A 442 17.55 -12.28 12.27
CA THR A 442 16.17 -12.00 12.67
C THR A 442 15.36 -11.47 11.48
N THR A 443 14.06 -11.71 11.48
CA THR A 443 13.16 -11.21 10.44
C THR A 443 12.20 -10.17 11.02
N PHE A 444 12.26 -8.97 10.47
CA PHE A 444 11.24 -7.94 10.66
C PHE A 444 10.10 -8.21 9.69
N LYS A 445 8.87 -8.22 10.19
CA LYS A 445 7.65 -8.43 9.40
C LYS A 445 6.87 -7.13 9.26
N TYR A 446 6.06 -7.04 8.21
CA TYR A 446 5.16 -5.91 7.94
C TYR A 446 5.90 -4.58 7.81
N VAL A 447 7.12 -4.63 7.32
CA VAL A 447 7.92 -3.43 7.06
C VAL A 447 7.24 -2.66 5.94
N GLN A 448 6.97 -1.37 6.17
CA GLN A 448 6.34 -0.52 5.19
C GLN A 448 7.28 -0.26 4.00
N GLN A 449 6.72 0.12 2.86
CA GLN A 449 7.52 0.52 1.71
C GLN A 449 8.44 1.69 2.09
N GLY A 450 9.72 1.60 1.71
CA GLY A 450 10.70 2.66 2.01
C GLY A 450 12.13 2.15 2.06
N THR A 451 13.03 3.09 2.30
CA THR A 451 14.45 2.83 2.54
C THR A 451 14.73 2.80 4.04
N TYR A 452 15.47 1.79 4.47
CA TYR A 452 15.78 1.53 5.87
C TYR A 452 17.26 1.30 6.08
N TYR A 453 17.67 1.44 7.33
CA TYR A 453 18.98 1.06 7.85
C TYR A 453 18.79 0.04 8.96
N ALA A 454 19.50 -1.08 8.87
CA ALA A 454 19.54 -2.08 9.91
C ALA A 454 20.78 -1.91 10.78
N TYR A 455 20.62 -2.11 12.09
CA TYR A 455 21.69 -2.14 13.07
C TYR A 455 21.44 -3.29 14.05
N CYS A 456 22.52 -3.72 14.70
CA CYS A 456 22.48 -4.74 15.72
C CYS A 456 23.52 -4.43 16.80
N HIS A 457 23.26 -4.75 18.05
CA HIS A 457 24.29 -4.89 19.07
C HIS A 457 24.18 -6.24 19.79
N ALA A 458 25.31 -6.80 20.14
CA ALA A 458 25.38 -7.98 20.98
C ALA A 458 25.20 -7.59 22.44
N TRP A 459 24.79 -8.55 23.25
CA TRP A 459 24.74 -8.37 24.70
C TRP A 459 25.12 -9.64 25.42
N LYS A 460 25.67 -9.48 26.64
CA LYS A 460 25.80 -10.50 27.67
C LYS A 460 25.22 -10.00 28.98
N ARG A 461 25.16 -10.83 29.99
CA ARG A 461 24.78 -10.40 31.35
C ARG A 461 26.00 -10.37 32.24
N ASP A 462 26.11 -9.31 33.03
CA ASP A 462 27.08 -9.22 34.10
C ASP A 462 26.71 -10.12 35.32
N GLU A 463 27.52 -10.14 36.33
CA GLU A 463 27.31 -10.92 37.57
C GLU A 463 25.99 -10.58 38.28
N ASN A 464 25.45 -9.37 38.05
CA ASN A 464 24.20 -8.89 38.63
C ASN A 464 22.99 -9.19 37.68
N GLY A 465 23.21 -9.87 36.57
CA GLY A 465 22.19 -10.19 35.59
C GLY A 465 21.80 -9.01 34.65
N LYS A 466 22.48 -7.87 34.76
CA LYS A 466 22.25 -6.69 33.89
C LYS A 466 22.92 -6.90 32.54
N LYS A 467 22.26 -6.43 31.48
CA LYS A 467 22.83 -6.47 30.12
C LYS A 467 24.01 -5.50 29.99
N VAL A 468 25.13 -6.04 29.51
CA VAL A 468 26.28 -5.29 29.00
C VAL A 468 26.23 -5.41 27.50
N PHE A 469 26.21 -4.28 26.79
CA PHE A 469 26.06 -4.23 25.35
C PHE A 469 27.41 -3.98 24.68
N SER A 470 27.57 -4.60 23.50
CA SER A 470 28.63 -4.24 22.56
C SER A 470 28.41 -2.84 21.98
N ASP A 471 29.38 -2.36 21.25
CA ASP A 471 29.14 -1.30 20.29
C ASP A 471 28.14 -1.76 19.20
N TRP A 472 27.52 -0.80 18.51
CA TRP A 472 26.61 -1.09 17.43
C TRP A 472 27.34 -1.63 16.18
N SER A 473 26.66 -2.47 15.42
CA SER A 473 27.12 -2.93 14.11
C SER A 473 27.28 -1.78 13.11
N ASN A 474 27.76 -2.11 11.93
CA ASN A 474 27.62 -1.26 10.77
C ASN A 474 26.17 -0.93 10.49
N ALA A 475 25.92 0.25 9.89
CA ALA A 475 24.67 0.57 9.23
C ALA A 475 24.54 -0.26 7.95
N TYR A 476 23.46 -1.02 7.80
CA TYR A 476 23.22 -1.75 6.56
C TYR A 476 21.95 -1.21 5.87
N PRO A 477 22.08 -0.50 4.74
CA PRO A 477 20.95 0.04 4.02
C PRO A 477 20.19 -1.06 3.25
N PHE A 478 18.85 -0.99 3.22
CA PHE A 478 18.03 -1.86 2.40
C PHE A 478 16.73 -1.17 1.99
N VAL A 479 16.08 -1.65 0.94
CA VAL A 479 14.85 -1.09 0.40
C VAL A 479 13.75 -2.14 0.46
N VAL A 480 12.58 -1.74 0.95
CA VAL A 480 11.34 -2.51 0.85
C VAL A 480 10.47 -1.86 -0.21
N SER A 481 10.33 -2.52 -1.35
CA SER A 481 9.51 -2.02 -2.49
C SER A 481 8.05 -2.48 -2.42
N ALA A 482 7.76 -3.53 -1.65
CA ALA A 482 6.43 -4.08 -1.54
C ALA A 482 5.50 -3.17 -0.73
N ILE A 483 4.28 -2.99 -1.21
CA ILE A 483 3.24 -2.23 -0.52
C ILE A 483 2.62 -3.08 0.57
N THR A 484 2.78 -2.67 1.83
CA THR A 484 2.20 -3.36 3.00
C THR A 484 0.82 -2.76 3.31
N PRO A 485 -0.26 -3.56 3.30
CA PRO A 485 -1.57 -3.07 3.71
C PRO A 485 -1.62 -2.79 5.21
N ASP A 486 -2.51 -1.90 5.61
CA ASP A 486 -2.83 -1.70 7.00
C ASP A 486 -3.54 -2.94 7.59
N ALA A 487 -3.47 -3.09 8.92
CA ALA A 487 -4.22 -4.12 9.61
C ALA A 487 -5.73 -3.85 9.50
N PRO A 488 -6.53 -4.80 8.99
CA PRO A 488 -7.97 -4.60 8.91
C PRO A 488 -8.60 -4.60 10.31
N ILE A 489 -9.77 -3.96 10.45
CA ILE A 489 -10.49 -3.84 11.73
C ILE A 489 -11.81 -4.58 11.65
N ILE A 490 -11.96 -5.66 12.43
CA ILE A 490 -13.24 -6.34 12.59
C ILE A 490 -14.16 -5.47 13.45
N THR A 491 -15.25 -4.98 12.87
CA THR A 491 -16.23 -4.11 13.55
C THR A 491 -17.27 -4.92 14.31
N SER A 492 -17.79 -5.99 13.70
CA SER A 492 -18.77 -6.86 14.36
C SER A 492 -18.64 -8.32 13.94
N VAL A 493 -19.11 -9.22 14.82
CA VAL A 493 -19.28 -10.64 14.55
C VAL A 493 -20.69 -11.02 15.03
N ASN A 494 -21.55 -11.39 14.09
CA ASN A 494 -22.93 -11.78 14.37
C ASN A 494 -23.08 -13.29 14.14
N VAL A 495 -23.75 -13.97 15.08
CA VAL A 495 -24.02 -15.41 15.02
C VAL A 495 -25.52 -15.61 14.95
N SER A 496 -25.99 -16.35 13.93
CA SER A 496 -27.39 -16.76 13.77
C SER A 496 -27.43 -18.27 13.45
N GLY A 497 -27.90 -19.06 14.41
CA GLY A 497 -27.81 -20.51 14.32
C GLY A 497 -26.36 -20.97 14.12
N THR A 498 -26.08 -21.68 13.03
CA THR A 498 -24.72 -22.13 12.64
C THR A 498 -24.00 -21.19 11.67
N THR A 499 -24.55 -19.98 11.46
CA THR A 499 -23.98 -18.99 10.55
C THR A 499 -23.26 -17.90 11.35
N VAL A 500 -22.01 -17.63 10.99
CA VAL A 500 -21.19 -16.54 11.55
C VAL A 500 -20.94 -15.52 10.45
N LYS A 501 -21.41 -14.27 10.65
CA LYS A 501 -21.15 -13.12 9.76
C LYS A 501 -20.15 -12.20 10.42
N VAL A 502 -19.03 -11.98 9.76
CA VAL A 502 -17.96 -11.06 10.18
C VAL A 502 -18.08 -9.81 9.34
N THR A 503 -18.14 -8.64 9.97
CA THR A 503 -18.13 -7.33 9.31
C THR A 503 -16.85 -6.59 9.71
N TYR A 504 -16.21 -5.90 8.75
CA TYR A 504 -14.94 -5.22 8.96
C TYR A 504 -14.83 -3.94 8.13
N LYS A 505 -13.89 -3.08 8.49
CA LYS A 505 -13.53 -1.91 7.69
C LYS A 505 -12.48 -2.30 6.66
N ALA A 506 -12.58 -1.71 5.47
CA ALA A 506 -11.53 -1.78 4.46
C ALA A 506 -10.21 -1.24 5.04
N ALA A 507 -9.11 -1.88 4.69
CA ALA A 507 -7.76 -1.48 5.07
C ALA A 507 -7.10 -0.74 3.89
N ALA A 508 -6.36 0.32 4.18
CA ALA A 508 -5.60 1.01 3.15
C ALA A 508 -4.58 0.06 2.49
N ASN A 509 -4.33 0.25 1.21
CA ASN A 509 -3.42 -0.55 0.39
C ASN A 509 -3.76 -2.05 0.29
N ALA A 510 -4.98 -2.44 0.62
CA ALA A 510 -5.43 -3.83 0.50
C ALA A 510 -6.01 -4.09 -0.90
N THR A 511 -5.56 -5.17 -1.55
CA THR A 511 -6.18 -5.72 -2.77
C THR A 511 -7.07 -6.92 -2.47
N GLY A 512 -7.18 -7.32 -1.20
CA GLY A 512 -8.07 -8.37 -0.75
C GLY A 512 -7.84 -8.78 0.70
N TYR A 513 -8.63 -9.76 1.15
CA TYR A 513 -8.68 -10.18 2.55
C TYR A 513 -8.74 -11.70 2.70
N ASP A 514 -8.14 -12.20 3.77
CA ASP A 514 -8.28 -13.58 4.24
C ASP A 514 -8.86 -13.56 5.66
N VAL A 515 -10.02 -14.16 5.86
CA VAL A 515 -10.75 -14.22 7.15
C VAL A 515 -10.80 -15.64 7.65
N VAL A 516 -10.51 -15.87 8.93
CA VAL A 516 -10.50 -17.20 9.54
C VAL A 516 -11.20 -17.25 10.90
N LEU A 517 -11.73 -18.43 11.23
CA LEU A 517 -12.25 -18.75 12.57
C LEU A 517 -11.42 -19.87 13.16
N GLY A 518 -10.64 -19.59 14.19
CA GLY A 518 -9.84 -20.56 14.92
C GLY A 518 -10.57 -21.09 16.17
N THR A 519 -10.31 -22.32 16.57
CA THR A 519 -10.82 -22.87 17.84
C THR A 519 -10.10 -22.30 19.06
N SER A 520 -8.95 -21.69 18.85
CA SER A 520 -8.15 -21.03 19.88
C SER A 520 -7.37 -19.85 19.27
N SER A 521 -6.61 -19.14 20.09
CA SER A 521 -5.62 -18.15 19.64
C SER A 521 -4.22 -18.59 20.05
N LYS A 522 -3.22 -18.18 19.26
CA LYS A 522 -1.80 -18.38 19.53
C LYS A 522 -1.08 -17.02 19.47
N LYS A 523 -0.17 -16.79 20.44
CA LYS A 523 0.77 -15.68 20.36
C LYS A 523 2.04 -16.16 19.64
N GLU A 524 2.42 -15.48 18.57
CA GLU A 524 3.56 -15.84 17.76
C GLU A 524 4.20 -14.57 17.20
N ASN A 525 5.50 -14.38 17.42
CA ASN A 525 6.25 -13.21 16.95
C ASN A 525 5.63 -11.85 17.39
N GLY A 526 5.17 -11.77 18.63
CA GLY A 526 4.56 -10.54 19.17
C GLY A 526 3.08 -10.34 18.83
N GLU A 527 2.53 -11.06 17.85
CA GLU A 527 1.12 -10.97 17.45
C GLU A 527 0.30 -12.11 18.04
N THR A 528 -0.99 -11.81 18.30
CA THR A 528 -1.97 -12.84 18.67
C THR A 528 -2.87 -13.08 17.46
N ARG A 529 -2.97 -14.33 17.02
CA ARG A 529 -3.73 -14.75 15.85
C ARG A 529 -4.67 -15.92 16.13
N PRO A 530 -5.73 -16.13 15.34
CA PRO A 530 -6.51 -17.35 15.39
C PRO A 530 -5.62 -18.56 15.11
N TYR A 531 -5.90 -19.66 15.79
CA TYR A 531 -5.16 -20.91 15.65
C TYR A 531 -6.12 -22.09 15.47
N GLN A 532 -5.69 -23.13 14.74
CA GLN A 532 -6.47 -24.33 14.43
C GLN A 532 -7.82 -24.00 13.74
N TYR A 533 -7.77 -23.25 12.62
CA TYR A 533 -8.97 -22.86 11.87
C TYR A 533 -9.39 -23.87 10.78
N GLY A 534 -8.56 -24.87 10.44
CA GLY A 534 -8.90 -25.93 9.47
C GLY A 534 -9.56 -25.36 8.18
N ASN A 535 -10.76 -25.82 7.90
CA ASN A 535 -11.55 -25.35 6.74
C ASN A 535 -12.38 -24.08 7.01
N HIS A 536 -12.41 -23.54 8.24
CA HIS A 536 -13.15 -22.33 8.58
C HIS A 536 -12.35 -21.09 8.18
N LYS A 537 -12.14 -20.94 6.86
CA LYS A 537 -11.39 -19.85 6.23
C LYS A 537 -12.09 -19.36 4.97
N LYS A 538 -12.11 -18.04 4.78
CA LYS A 538 -12.52 -17.36 3.55
C LYS A 538 -11.28 -16.64 3.03
N LEU A 539 -10.69 -17.17 1.99
CA LEU A 539 -9.45 -16.67 1.41
C LEU A 539 -9.74 -15.93 0.10
N ASN A 540 -8.90 -14.97 -0.24
CA ASN A 540 -8.98 -14.20 -1.48
C ASN A 540 -10.31 -13.43 -1.64
N LEU A 541 -10.88 -12.93 -0.54
CA LEU A 541 -11.98 -11.97 -0.64
C LEU A 541 -11.46 -10.74 -1.37
N LYS A 542 -12.26 -10.24 -2.31
CA LYS A 542 -11.87 -9.12 -3.16
C LYS A 542 -11.81 -7.81 -2.36
N GLU A 543 -11.05 -6.88 -2.87
CA GLU A 543 -11.12 -5.48 -2.46
C GLU A 543 -12.58 -4.98 -2.48
N GLY A 544 -12.92 -4.07 -1.56
CA GLY A 544 -14.29 -3.58 -1.39
C GLY A 544 -15.23 -4.54 -0.64
N THR A 545 -14.86 -5.80 -0.42
CA THR A 545 -15.62 -6.71 0.43
C THR A 545 -15.46 -6.28 1.89
N VAL A 546 -16.57 -6.04 2.58
CA VAL A 546 -16.59 -5.64 4.00
C VAL A 546 -17.28 -6.66 4.90
N THR A 547 -17.65 -7.80 4.34
CA THR A 547 -18.29 -8.90 5.09
C THR A 547 -17.79 -10.26 4.64
N ALA A 548 -17.66 -11.21 5.60
CA ALA A 548 -17.38 -12.61 5.34
C ALA A 548 -18.41 -13.46 6.11
N THR A 549 -19.07 -14.37 5.40
CA THR A 549 -20.11 -15.24 6.00
C THR A 549 -19.66 -16.69 5.99
N PHE A 550 -19.65 -17.32 7.14
CA PHE A 550 -19.36 -18.73 7.34
C PHE A 550 -20.68 -19.46 7.66
N LYS A 551 -21.01 -20.47 6.89
CA LYS A 551 -22.19 -21.34 7.09
C LYS A 551 -21.77 -22.68 7.69
N LYS A 552 -22.67 -23.32 8.41
CA LYS A 552 -22.46 -24.65 9.03
C LYS A 552 -21.23 -24.69 9.97
N VAL A 553 -21.04 -23.59 10.73
CA VAL A 553 -19.97 -23.53 11.74
C VAL A 553 -20.38 -24.41 12.92
N PRO A 554 -19.54 -25.34 13.35
CA PRO A 554 -19.85 -26.24 14.47
C PRO A 554 -20.10 -25.46 15.78
N LYS A 555 -20.88 -26.08 16.67
CA LYS A 555 -21.10 -25.59 18.03
C LYS A 555 -19.76 -25.37 18.75
N GLY A 556 -19.60 -24.23 19.41
CA GLY A 556 -18.37 -23.90 20.14
C GLY A 556 -18.08 -22.40 20.13
N THR A 557 -17.00 -22.03 20.80
CA THR A 557 -16.48 -20.65 20.77
C THR A 557 -15.31 -20.57 19.80
N TRP A 558 -15.41 -19.64 18.87
CA TRP A 558 -14.45 -19.42 17.81
C TRP A 558 -13.76 -18.06 17.97
N VAL A 559 -12.48 -18.02 17.68
CA VAL A 559 -11.69 -16.79 17.59
C VAL A 559 -11.64 -16.34 16.14
N VAL A 560 -12.17 -15.17 15.88
CA VAL A 560 -12.25 -14.57 14.55
C VAL A 560 -11.08 -13.61 14.37
N GLY A 561 -10.36 -13.73 13.28
CA GLY A 561 -9.30 -12.81 12.87
C GLY A 561 -9.13 -12.81 11.35
N MET A 562 -8.42 -11.82 10.83
CA MET A 562 -8.21 -11.66 9.41
C MET A 562 -6.90 -10.92 9.09
N HIS A 563 -6.45 -11.09 7.86
CA HIS A 563 -5.42 -10.26 7.23
C HIS A 563 -5.98 -9.51 6.05
N ALA A 564 -5.47 -8.33 5.78
CA ALA A 564 -5.46 -7.76 4.44
C ALA A 564 -4.23 -8.28 3.67
N PHE A 565 -4.28 -8.28 2.35
CA PHE A 565 -3.11 -8.51 1.51
C PHE A 565 -3.08 -7.57 0.31
N ASN A 566 -1.86 -7.29 -0.16
CA ASN A 566 -1.60 -6.59 -1.41
C ASN A 566 -0.96 -7.56 -2.41
N ARG A 567 -1.35 -7.49 -3.71
CA ARG A 567 -0.83 -8.32 -4.80
C ARG A 567 -0.32 -7.49 -5.98
N THR A 568 0.04 -6.24 -5.75
CA THR A 568 0.56 -5.37 -6.82
C THR A 568 2.05 -5.57 -7.13
N SER A 569 2.76 -6.45 -6.39
CA SER A 569 4.14 -6.82 -6.71
C SER A 569 4.21 -7.58 -8.03
N GLU A 570 5.32 -7.43 -8.76
CA GLU A 570 5.56 -8.07 -10.08
C GLU A 570 5.39 -9.61 -10.05
N ASP A 571 5.71 -10.24 -8.93
CA ASP A 571 5.56 -11.69 -8.76
C ASP A 571 4.13 -12.13 -8.38
N GLY A 572 3.19 -11.19 -8.22
CA GLY A 572 1.79 -11.43 -7.88
C GLY A 572 1.56 -12.11 -6.52
N LYS A 573 2.59 -12.22 -5.69
CA LYS A 573 2.47 -12.83 -4.37
C LYS A 573 1.75 -11.92 -3.39
N LYS A 574 1.10 -12.53 -2.40
CA LYS A 574 0.46 -11.79 -1.31
C LYS A 574 1.50 -11.18 -0.39
N VAL A 575 1.44 -9.88 -0.21
CA VAL A 575 2.10 -9.14 0.87
C VAL A 575 1.06 -8.90 1.96
N PHE A 576 1.23 -9.54 3.11
CA PHE A 576 0.23 -9.52 4.16
C PHE A 576 0.38 -8.35 5.14
N SER A 577 -0.75 -7.86 5.64
CA SER A 577 -0.83 -6.95 6.77
C SER A 577 -0.57 -7.67 8.10
N PRO A 578 -0.37 -6.93 9.21
CA PRO A 578 -0.57 -7.48 10.56
C PRO A 578 -1.97 -8.09 10.71
N TRP A 579 -2.16 -8.96 11.72
CA TRP A 579 -3.47 -9.49 12.05
C TRP A 579 -4.40 -8.37 12.55
N SER A 580 -5.68 -8.51 12.23
CA SER A 580 -6.74 -7.64 12.76
C SER A 580 -6.85 -7.76 14.29
N ASN A 581 -7.62 -6.86 14.91
CA ASN A 581 -8.20 -7.13 16.22
C ASN A 581 -8.96 -8.46 16.18
N LEU A 582 -8.89 -9.23 17.28
CA LEU A 582 -9.61 -10.50 17.41
C LEU A 582 -10.99 -10.28 18.02
N LYS A 583 -11.95 -11.05 17.53
CA LYS A 583 -13.31 -11.12 18.10
C LYS A 583 -13.67 -12.58 18.39
N LYS A 584 -14.65 -12.80 19.28
CA LYS A 584 -15.18 -14.14 19.57
C LYS A 584 -16.55 -14.34 18.91
N ALA A 585 -16.79 -15.55 18.42
CA ALA A 585 -18.09 -16.00 17.95
C ALA A 585 -18.50 -17.26 18.73
N THR A 586 -19.63 -17.26 19.39
CA THR A 586 -20.15 -18.43 20.11
C THR A 586 -21.36 -18.99 19.36
N VAL A 587 -21.17 -20.18 18.76
CA VAL A 587 -22.23 -20.96 18.10
C VAL A 587 -22.82 -21.94 19.12
N LYS A 588 -24.12 -21.83 19.38
CA LYS A 588 -24.85 -22.60 20.40
C LYS A 588 -25.36 -23.92 19.85
#